data_f95c73466c86c5d1f9e2fb36a6b3fd42
#
_entry.id   f95c73466c86c5d1f9e2fb36a6b3fd42
#
_cell.length_a   1.000
_cell.length_b   1.000
_cell.length_c   1.000
_cell.angle_alpha   90.00
_cell.angle_beta   90.00
_cell.angle_gamma   90.00
#
_symmetry.space_group_name_H-M   'P 1'
#
loop_
_entity.id
_entity.type
_entity.pdbx_description
1 polymer ?
#
loop_
_entity_poly.entity_id
_entity_poly.type
_entity_poly.pdbx_seq_one_letter_code
_entity_poly.pdbx_strand_id
1 'polypeptide(L)'
;MTSETARNDIERIYRHWDEALGKKDLEASLSLYADDATIESPLVRHLMNGSDGIVQGKENLRSFIAKVFQTNPPQRKRFKQGFFTDGRVLTWEYPRSAPAGEQMDLVEVMEIENGLIKRHRVYWGWYALKVQSFKEG
;
A
#
# COMPACT_ATOMS: atom_id res chain seq x y z
N MET A 1 -12.70 -22.68 1.94
CA MET A 1 -13.97 -22.10 1.50
C MET A 1 -14.05 -20.64 1.90
N THR A 2 -14.31 -19.79 0.94
CA THR A 2 -14.43 -18.37 1.20
C THR A 2 -15.80 -18.08 1.80
N SER A 3 -15.84 -17.60 3.02
CA SER A 3 -17.09 -17.24 3.67
C SER A 3 -17.55 -15.87 3.18
N GLU A 4 -18.84 -15.61 3.37
CA GLU A 4 -19.38 -14.28 3.11
C GLU A 4 -18.71 -13.24 3.99
N THR A 5 -18.40 -13.60 5.24
CA THR A 5 -17.70 -12.71 6.16
C THR A 5 -16.32 -12.32 5.61
N ALA A 6 -15.57 -13.30 5.08
CA ALA A 6 -14.26 -13.03 4.50
C ALA A 6 -14.36 -12.10 3.30
N ARG A 7 -15.36 -12.27 2.46
CA ARG A 7 -15.57 -11.38 1.32
C ARG A 7 -15.90 -9.96 1.78
N ASN A 8 -16.75 -9.85 2.78
CA ASN A 8 -17.14 -8.55 3.32
C ASN A 8 -15.93 -7.83 3.93
N ASP A 9 -15.06 -8.57 4.60
CA ASP A 9 -13.84 -8.00 5.17
C ASP A 9 -12.92 -7.47 4.08
N ILE A 10 -12.74 -8.23 3.00
CA ILE A 10 -11.89 -7.83 1.90
C ILE A 10 -12.42 -6.57 1.23
N GLU A 11 -13.72 -6.55 0.95
CA GLU A 11 -14.34 -5.39 0.32
C GLU A 11 -14.26 -4.15 1.21
N ARG A 12 -14.48 -4.33 2.52
CA ARG A 12 -14.36 -3.26 3.48
C ARG A 12 -12.94 -2.70 3.52
N ILE A 13 -11.94 -3.56 3.56
CA ILE A 13 -10.54 -3.14 3.59
C ILE A 13 -10.18 -2.38 2.32
N TYR A 14 -10.61 -2.89 1.17
CA TYR A 14 -10.36 -2.22 -0.11
C TYR A 14 -10.87 -0.79 -0.10
N ARG A 15 -12.13 -0.60 0.31
CA ARG A 15 -12.75 0.71 0.34
C ARG A 15 -12.14 1.62 1.40
N HIS A 16 -11.95 1.10 2.61
CA HIS A 16 -11.45 1.92 3.71
C HIS A 16 -9.99 2.31 3.52
N TRP A 17 -9.20 1.41 2.95
CA TRP A 17 -7.80 1.72 2.66
C TRP A 17 -7.69 2.89 1.69
N ASP A 18 -8.45 2.83 0.63
CA ASP A 18 -8.44 3.90 -0.38
C ASP A 18 -8.92 5.23 0.20
N GLU A 19 -9.97 5.18 1.00
CA GLU A 19 -10.52 6.37 1.64
C GLU A 19 -9.53 6.98 2.63
N ALA A 20 -8.92 6.16 3.46
CA ALA A 20 -7.97 6.65 4.46
C ALA A 20 -6.73 7.27 3.80
N LEU A 21 -6.24 6.68 2.74
CA LEU A 21 -5.12 7.26 2.00
C LEU A 21 -5.52 8.57 1.32
N GLY A 22 -6.70 8.62 0.76
CA GLY A 22 -7.17 9.84 0.11
C GLY A 22 -7.29 11.01 1.08
N LYS A 23 -7.68 10.73 2.31
CA LYS A 23 -7.82 11.74 3.36
C LYS A 23 -6.56 11.93 4.19
N LYS A 24 -5.55 11.11 3.96
CA LYS A 24 -4.33 11.07 4.77
C LYS A 24 -4.64 10.87 6.25
N ASP A 25 -5.57 9.96 6.52
CA ASP A 25 -6.01 9.65 7.88
C ASP A 25 -5.15 8.52 8.43
N LEU A 26 -4.16 8.88 9.22
CA LEU A 26 -3.18 7.94 9.74
C LEU A 26 -3.82 6.86 10.63
N GLU A 27 -4.66 7.27 11.56
CA GLU A 27 -5.26 6.30 12.48
C GLU A 27 -6.22 5.36 11.77
N ALA A 28 -7.01 5.88 10.83
CA ALA A 28 -7.89 5.04 10.03
C ALA A 28 -7.09 4.03 9.21
N SER A 29 -5.96 4.47 8.63
CA SER A 29 -5.09 3.57 7.87
C SER A 29 -4.54 2.47 8.78
N LEU A 30 -4.01 2.84 9.94
CA LEU A 30 -3.41 1.88 10.86
C LEU A 30 -4.42 0.88 11.39
N SER A 31 -5.66 1.30 11.56
CA SER A 31 -6.71 0.41 12.09
C SER A 31 -6.99 -0.78 11.18
N LEU A 32 -6.58 -0.72 9.93
CA LEU A 32 -6.78 -1.81 8.97
C LEU A 32 -5.74 -2.91 9.10
N TYR A 33 -4.64 -2.67 9.83
CA TYR A 33 -3.51 -3.58 9.91
C TYR A 33 -3.48 -4.33 11.22
N ALA A 34 -3.00 -5.57 11.16
CA ALA A 34 -2.73 -6.36 12.37
C ALA A 34 -1.56 -5.73 13.13
N ASP A 35 -1.48 -6.02 14.44
CA ASP A 35 -0.42 -5.44 15.28
C ASP A 35 0.99 -5.82 14.82
N ASP A 36 1.13 -7.01 14.28
CA ASP A 36 2.42 -7.52 13.80
C ASP A 36 2.54 -7.50 12.27
N ALA A 37 1.71 -6.70 11.61
CA ALA A 37 1.70 -6.63 10.17
C ALA A 37 3.02 -6.16 9.58
N THR A 38 3.25 -6.51 8.32
CA THR A 38 4.41 -6.03 7.58
C THR A 38 3.96 -5.28 6.34
N ILE A 39 4.76 -4.29 5.94
CA ILE A 39 4.64 -3.63 4.64
C ILE A 39 5.98 -3.76 3.93
N GLU A 40 5.94 -4.25 2.71
CA GLU A 40 7.11 -4.33 1.86
C GLU A 40 6.85 -3.46 0.63
N SER A 41 7.70 -2.47 0.42
CA SER A 41 7.47 -1.49 -0.65
C SER A 41 8.78 -0.80 -1.00
N PRO A 42 8.97 -0.44 -2.29
CA PRO A 42 10.11 0.42 -2.65
C PRO A 42 10.13 1.73 -1.87
N LEU A 43 8.95 2.24 -1.49
CA LEU A 43 8.90 3.47 -0.69
C LEU A 43 9.51 3.31 0.69
N VAL A 44 9.44 2.13 1.27
CA VAL A 44 10.08 1.89 2.57
C VAL A 44 11.57 2.16 2.45
N ARG A 45 12.18 1.60 1.42
CA ARG A 45 13.61 1.79 1.21
C ARG A 45 13.95 3.25 0.90
N HIS A 46 13.06 3.93 0.20
CA HIS A 46 13.29 5.31 -0.18
C HIS A 46 13.12 6.28 0.99
N LEU A 47 12.16 6.03 1.87
CA LEU A 47 11.81 6.95 2.95
C LEU A 47 12.45 6.61 4.29
N MET A 48 12.83 5.35 4.49
CA MET A 48 13.40 4.88 5.76
C MET A 48 14.84 4.46 5.52
N ASN A 49 15.77 5.29 5.93
CA ASN A 49 17.18 5.07 5.68
C ASN A 49 17.68 3.74 6.29
N GLY A 50 18.50 3.04 5.52
CA GLY A 50 19.10 1.81 5.98
C GLY A 50 18.16 0.61 5.98
N SER A 51 16.99 0.77 5.39
CA SER A 51 15.98 -0.28 5.37
C SER A 51 16.20 -1.26 4.23
N ASP A 52 15.75 -2.49 4.44
CA ASP A 52 15.72 -3.52 3.39
C ASP A 52 14.41 -3.48 2.58
N GLY A 53 13.57 -2.49 2.79
CA GLY A 53 12.30 -2.37 2.08
C GLY A 53 11.13 -2.92 2.83
N ILE A 54 11.31 -3.34 4.07
CA ILE A 54 10.25 -3.94 4.89
C ILE A 54 10.16 -3.20 6.21
N VAL A 55 8.93 -2.87 6.62
CA VAL A 55 8.67 -2.42 8.00
C VAL A 55 7.75 -3.45 8.65
N GLN A 56 7.98 -3.71 9.93
CA GLN A 56 7.21 -4.67 10.69
C GLN A 56 6.73 -4.06 11.99
N GLY A 57 5.48 -4.39 12.34
CA GLY A 57 4.89 -3.95 13.59
C GLY A 57 4.24 -2.60 13.48
N LYS A 58 3.16 -2.41 14.25
CA LYS A 58 2.28 -1.27 14.08
C LYS A 58 2.98 0.07 14.32
N GLU A 59 3.91 0.13 15.24
CA GLU A 59 4.63 1.38 15.50
C GLU A 59 5.53 1.77 14.35
N ASN A 60 6.20 0.80 13.74
CA ASN A 60 7.03 1.07 12.56
C ASN A 60 6.16 1.41 11.35
N LEU A 61 5.01 0.75 11.24
CA LEU A 61 4.05 1.10 10.19
C LEU A 61 3.56 2.53 10.36
N ARG A 62 3.31 2.95 11.57
CA ARG A 62 2.89 4.31 11.87
C ARG A 62 3.90 5.33 11.33
N SER A 63 5.16 5.10 11.63
CA SER A 63 6.23 5.99 11.19
C SER A 63 6.33 6.03 9.66
N PHE A 64 6.23 4.87 9.03
CA PHE A 64 6.31 4.80 7.58
C PHE A 64 5.11 5.48 6.92
N ILE A 65 3.89 5.16 7.35
CA ILE A 65 2.69 5.71 6.73
C ILE A 65 2.65 7.23 6.92
N ALA A 66 3.07 7.71 8.09
CA ALA A 66 3.14 9.15 8.32
C ALA A 66 4.06 9.83 7.31
N LYS A 67 5.22 9.21 7.03
CA LYS A 67 6.13 9.75 6.02
C LYS A 67 5.54 9.72 4.62
N VAL A 68 4.85 8.64 4.28
CA VAL A 68 4.17 8.53 2.99
C VAL A 68 3.17 9.69 2.84
N PHE A 69 2.41 9.98 3.88
CA PHE A 69 1.41 11.06 3.84
C PHE A 69 2.06 12.43 3.66
N GLN A 70 3.26 12.62 4.17
CA GLN A 70 3.97 13.87 4.00
C GLN A 70 4.49 14.08 2.59
N THR A 71 4.79 12.98 1.88
CA THR A 71 5.40 13.06 0.56
C THR A 71 4.44 12.77 -0.59
N ASN A 72 3.25 12.30 -0.27
CA ASN A 72 2.28 11.93 -1.29
C ASN A 72 1.88 13.11 -2.15
N PRO A 73 1.76 12.91 -3.46
CA PRO A 73 1.15 13.95 -4.30
C PRO A 73 -0.29 14.19 -3.87
N PRO A 74 -0.77 15.41 -4.00
CA PRO A 74 -2.12 15.74 -3.52
C PRO A 74 -3.23 15.03 -4.27
N GLN A 75 -3.00 14.62 -5.52
CA GLN A 75 -4.02 13.95 -6.31
C GLN A 75 -3.61 12.54 -6.65
N ARG A 76 -4.59 11.66 -6.56
CA ARG A 76 -4.43 10.26 -6.90
C ARG A 76 -5.32 9.96 -8.08
N LYS A 77 -4.73 9.41 -9.13
CA LYS A 77 -5.47 9.09 -10.35
C LYS A 77 -5.52 7.58 -10.50
N ARG A 78 -6.72 7.04 -10.64
CA ARG A 78 -6.91 5.64 -10.89
C ARG A 78 -7.53 5.44 -12.25
N PHE A 79 -6.85 4.68 -13.08
CA PHE A 79 -7.36 4.34 -14.41
C PHE A 79 -8.18 3.07 -14.37
N LYS A 80 -7.86 2.20 -13.44
CA LYS A 80 -8.54 0.93 -13.30
C LYS A 80 -9.16 0.86 -11.93
N GLN A 81 -10.33 0.28 -11.83
CA GLN A 81 -11.05 0.17 -10.57
C GLN A 81 -11.45 -1.28 -10.35
N GLY A 82 -11.61 -1.63 -9.08
CA GLY A 82 -11.95 -2.98 -8.72
C GLY A 82 -10.74 -3.74 -8.20
N PHE A 83 -11.00 -4.95 -7.76
CA PHE A 83 -9.96 -5.77 -7.15
C PHE A 83 -10.19 -7.23 -7.49
N PHE A 84 -9.15 -8.03 -7.24
CA PHE A 84 -9.22 -9.48 -7.39
C PHE A 84 -8.96 -10.11 -6.03
N THR A 85 -9.62 -11.23 -5.75
CA THR A 85 -9.41 -11.91 -4.49
C THR A 85 -9.76 -13.39 -4.61
N ASP A 86 -9.06 -14.20 -3.83
CA ASP A 86 -9.42 -15.61 -3.63
C ASP A 86 -10.08 -15.84 -2.27
N GLY A 87 -10.39 -14.75 -1.56
CA GLY A 87 -10.97 -14.81 -0.22
C GLY A 87 -9.95 -14.61 0.89
N ARG A 88 -8.67 -14.62 0.58
CA ARG A 88 -7.59 -14.40 1.53
C ARG A 88 -6.67 -13.29 1.11
N VAL A 89 -6.37 -13.21 -0.18
CA VAL A 89 -5.49 -12.19 -0.73
C VAL A 89 -6.35 -11.18 -1.49
N LEU A 90 -6.07 -9.93 -1.25
CA LEU A 90 -6.68 -8.81 -1.96
C LEU A 90 -5.61 -8.17 -2.81
N THR A 91 -5.88 -8.01 -4.10
CA THR A 91 -4.92 -7.35 -5.00
C THR A 91 -5.63 -6.49 -6.02
N TRP A 92 -5.00 -5.39 -6.40
CA TRP A 92 -5.54 -4.50 -7.43
C TRP A 92 -4.44 -3.64 -8.02
N GLU A 93 -4.69 -3.16 -9.21
CA GLU A 93 -3.81 -2.22 -9.86
C GLU A 93 -4.14 -0.81 -9.40
N TYR A 94 -3.12 -0.03 -9.14
CA TYR A 94 -3.30 1.28 -8.54
C TYR A 94 -2.42 2.31 -9.24
N PRO A 95 -2.82 2.74 -10.44
CA PRO A 95 -2.03 3.75 -11.15
C PRO A 95 -2.22 5.12 -10.49
N ARG A 96 -1.17 5.90 -10.46
CA ARG A 96 -1.22 7.25 -9.92
C ARG A 96 -0.16 8.10 -10.59
N SER A 97 -0.28 9.42 -10.41
CA SER A 97 0.74 10.33 -10.93
C SER A 97 1.85 10.53 -9.91
N ALA A 98 3.09 10.52 -10.39
CA ALA A 98 4.23 10.97 -9.61
C ALA A 98 4.16 12.49 -9.44
N PRO A 99 4.93 13.08 -8.50
CA PRO A 99 4.89 14.53 -8.30
C PRO A 99 5.17 15.36 -9.57
N ALA A 100 5.99 14.83 -10.48
CA ALA A 100 6.28 15.52 -11.73
C ALA A 100 5.26 15.21 -12.82
N GLY A 101 4.18 14.51 -12.52
CA GLY A 101 3.13 14.19 -13.47
C GLY A 101 3.32 12.89 -14.21
N GLU A 102 4.39 12.16 -13.93
CA GLU A 102 4.64 10.88 -14.59
C GLU A 102 3.76 9.79 -14.05
N GLN A 103 3.45 8.81 -14.90
CA GLN A 103 2.61 7.70 -14.52
C GLN A 103 3.38 6.70 -13.67
N MET A 104 2.84 6.39 -12.51
CA MET A 104 3.34 5.31 -11.65
C MET A 104 2.30 4.20 -11.63
N ASP A 105 2.68 3.04 -12.12
CA ASP A 105 1.81 1.88 -12.06
C ASP A 105 2.21 1.03 -10.87
N LEU A 106 1.24 0.76 -10.01
CA LEU A 106 1.46 0.04 -8.78
C LEU A 106 0.52 -1.15 -8.71
N VAL A 107 0.99 -2.20 -8.06
CA VAL A 107 0.12 -3.32 -7.69
C VAL A 107 0.21 -3.46 -6.17
N GLU A 108 -0.96 -3.45 -5.53
CA GLU A 108 -1.06 -3.67 -4.10
C GLU A 108 -1.47 -5.12 -3.87
N VAL A 109 -0.78 -5.81 -2.97
CA VAL A 109 -1.11 -7.18 -2.59
C VAL A 109 -1.21 -7.22 -1.07
N MET A 110 -2.37 -7.62 -0.56
CA MET A 110 -2.62 -7.69 0.88
C MET A 110 -3.11 -9.07 1.26
N GLU A 111 -2.42 -9.69 2.20
CA GLU A 111 -2.88 -10.95 2.80
C GLU A 111 -3.72 -10.58 4.02
N ILE A 112 -4.96 -11.02 4.03
CA ILE A 112 -5.94 -10.66 5.05
C ILE A 112 -6.15 -11.85 5.98
N GLU A 113 -6.07 -11.61 7.29
CA GLU A 113 -6.31 -12.60 8.33
C GLU A 113 -7.17 -12.00 9.40
N ASN A 114 -8.26 -12.64 9.73
CA ASN A 114 -9.16 -12.20 10.81
C ASN A 114 -9.62 -10.75 10.61
N GLY A 115 -9.90 -10.39 9.35
CA GLY A 115 -10.40 -9.06 9.03
C GLY A 115 -9.37 -7.94 9.07
N LEU A 116 -8.09 -8.27 9.16
CA LEU A 116 -7.02 -7.28 9.20
C LEU A 116 -5.95 -7.60 8.17
N ILE A 117 -5.22 -6.58 7.74
CA ILE A 117 -4.09 -6.75 6.83
C ILE A 117 -2.91 -7.31 7.62
N LYS A 118 -2.45 -8.49 7.23
CA LYS A 118 -1.31 -9.14 7.88
C LYS A 118 -0.02 -8.86 7.14
N ARG A 119 -0.03 -8.94 5.83
CA ARG A 119 1.13 -8.64 4.99
C ARG A 119 0.68 -7.81 3.82
N HIS A 120 1.40 -6.75 3.57
CA HIS A 120 1.10 -5.82 2.49
C HIS A 120 2.35 -5.64 1.66
N ARG A 121 2.27 -5.99 0.37
CA ARG A 121 3.38 -5.83 -0.56
C ARG A 121 2.96 -4.90 -1.68
N VAL A 122 3.88 -4.03 -2.09
CA VAL A 122 3.64 -3.09 -3.17
C VAL A 122 4.67 -3.32 -4.26
N TYR A 123 4.22 -3.49 -5.48
CA TYR A 123 5.09 -3.67 -6.65
C TYR A 123 4.93 -2.48 -7.56
N TRP A 124 6.06 -1.97 -8.06
CA TRP A 124 6.06 -0.83 -8.96
C TRP A 124 6.30 -1.31 -10.38
N GLY A 125 5.70 -0.60 -11.34
CA GLY A 125 5.96 -0.82 -12.74
C GLY A 125 7.26 -0.16 -13.19
N TRP A 126 7.36 0.13 -14.48
CA TRP A 126 8.59 0.60 -15.08
C TRP A 126 9.12 1.92 -14.48
N TYR A 127 8.29 2.72 -13.84
CA TYR A 127 8.74 3.96 -13.21
C TYR A 127 9.84 3.71 -12.17
N ALA A 128 9.85 2.54 -11.57
CA ALA A 128 10.88 2.19 -10.59
C ALA A 128 12.28 2.22 -11.21
N LEU A 129 12.40 1.87 -12.47
CA LEU A 129 13.68 1.93 -13.18
C LEU A 129 14.19 3.36 -13.23
N LYS A 130 13.29 4.30 -13.43
CA LYS A 130 13.67 5.70 -13.50
C LYS A 130 14.16 6.23 -12.17
N VAL A 131 13.55 5.80 -11.08
CA VAL A 131 13.93 6.24 -9.74
C VAL A 131 15.24 5.62 -9.30
N GLN A 132 15.47 4.38 -9.66
CA GLN A 132 16.54 3.58 -9.08
C GLN A 132 17.81 3.54 -9.90
N SER A 133 17.69 3.30 -11.19
CA SER A 133 18.82 2.83 -11.97
C SER A 133 19.88 3.86 -12.26
N PHE A 134 19.58 5.09 -12.11
CA PHE A 134 20.49 6.10 -12.64
C PHE A 134 21.38 6.72 -11.59
N LYS A 135 21.32 6.21 -10.39
CA LYS A 135 22.19 6.63 -9.32
C LYS A 135 23.43 5.80 -9.22
N GLU A 136 23.47 4.72 -9.94
CA GLU A 136 24.59 3.82 -9.86
C GLU A 136 25.48 4.00 -11.02
N GLY A 137 26.04 5.09 -11.13
CA GLY A 137 26.86 5.43 -12.27
C GLY A 137 27.84 4.35 -12.68
#